data_1748ada2485ec0387a89c24596e3ff90
#
_entry.id   1748ada2485ec0387a89c24596e3ff90
#
_cell.length_a   1.000
_cell.length_b   1.000
_cell.length_c   1.000
_cell.angle_alpha   90.00
_cell.angle_beta   90.00
_cell.angle_gamma   90.00
#
_symmetry.space_group_name_H-M   'P 1'
#
loop_
_entity.id
_entity.type
_entity.pdbx_description
1 polymer ?
#
loop_
_entity_poly.entity_id
_entity_poly.type
_entity_poly.pdbx_seq_one_letter_code
_entity_poly.pdbx_strand_id
1 'polypeptide(L)'
;MNLASDKLEQLRTLLGGYGSCLVAYSGGVDSVFLARVAHEVLGDRTLAAIADSPSLPRRELQEALEIAARFGFPVRILQTREFANENYTANPANRCYFCKHELFEDLRPLARAEKFAVIAYGENASDTGDFRPGALAAAEFQVRAPLKEVGLTKAEIRELSAQLGLPTADKPQMACLSSRVPYGETVTPAKLRMIEQAEYVLRDLGFRDVRVRHHEMRSPEFGVRNENVAANSTLRTPHSALPLARIELAPVEIPLLLANGKLATVAEELKKIGYAHVTLDLQGYRRGSTNEGLSVASGNPA
;
A
#
# COMPACT_ATOMS: atom_id res chain seq x y z
N MET A 1 -15.77 -32.55 2.92
CA MET A 1 -15.43 -31.33 3.69
C MET A 1 -14.69 -30.38 2.77
N ASN A 2 -14.96 -29.10 2.83
CA ASN A 2 -14.24 -28.13 2.00
C ASN A 2 -12.89 -27.82 2.66
N LEU A 3 -11.78 -28.00 1.97
CA LEU A 3 -10.43 -27.79 2.47
C LEU A 3 -10.23 -26.41 3.13
N ALA A 4 -10.89 -25.38 2.60
CA ALA A 4 -10.86 -24.02 3.16
C ALA A 4 -11.56 -23.96 4.54
N SER A 5 -12.67 -24.71 4.74
CA SER A 5 -13.36 -24.77 6.03
C SER A 5 -12.52 -25.48 7.09
N ASP A 6 -11.81 -26.55 6.73
CA ASP A 6 -10.91 -27.24 7.67
C ASP A 6 -9.75 -26.33 8.10
N LYS A 7 -9.18 -25.54 7.19
CA LYS A 7 -8.15 -24.56 7.51
C LYS A 7 -8.68 -23.40 8.36
N LEU A 8 -9.96 -23.01 8.20
CA LEU A 8 -10.58 -22.01 9.07
C LEU A 8 -10.69 -22.53 10.50
N GLU A 9 -11.06 -23.80 10.72
CA GLU A 9 -11.10 -24.39 12.06
C GLU A 9 -9.69 -24.51 12.66
N GLN A 10 -8.67 -24.83 11.85
CA GLN A 10 -7.27 -24.80 12.30
C GLN A 10 -6.85 -23.37 12.70
N LEU A 11 -7.26 -22.35 11.94
CA LEU A 11 -7.01 -20.95 12.29
C LEU A 11 -7.67 -20.57 13.62
N ARG A 12 -8.93 -20.95 13.83
CA ARG A 12 -9.65 -20.72 15.09
C ARG A 12 -8.94 -21.37 16.27
N THR A 13 -8.52 -22.60 16.11
CA THR A 13 -7.77 -23.34 17.14
C THR A 13 -6.44 -22.66 17.45
N LEU A 14 -5.70 -22.26 16.42
CA LEU A 14 -4.41 -21.57 16.55
C LEU A 14 -4.57 -20.23 17.29
N LEU A 15 -5.55 -19.43 16.89
CA LEU A 15 -5.85 -18.13 17.52
C LEU A 15 -6.32 -18.31 18.98
N GLY A 16 -7.14 -19.31 19.25
CA GLY A 16 -7.53 -19.67 20.62
C GLY A 16 -6.35 -19.97 21.53
N GLY A 17 -5.33 -20.65 21.00
CA GLY A 17 -4.07 -20.93 21.69
C GLY A 17 -3.21 -19.69 22.00
N TYR A 18 -3.42 -18.57 21.32
CA TYR A 18 -2.69 -17.33 21.63
C TYR A 18 -3.15 -16.65 22.93
N GLY A 19 -4.37 -16.92 23.36
CA GLY A 19 -4.94 -16.29 24.56
C GLY A 19 -5.32 -14.81 24.38
N SER A 20 -4.49 -14.00 23.73
CA SER A 20 -4.80 -12.62 23.33
C SER A 20 -3.96 -12.22 22.11
N CYS A 21 -4.51 -11.35 21.24
CA CYS A 21 -3.88 -11.02 19.96
C CYS A 21 -4.02 -9.54 19.59
N LEU A 22 -2.89 -8.90 19.27
CA LEU A 22 -2.85 -7.59 18.62
C LEU A 22 -2.64 -7.80 17.11
N VAL A 23 -3.61 -7.43 16.28
CA VAL A 23 -3.58 -7.64 14.84
C VAL A 23 -3.08 -6.39 14.13
N ALA A 24 -1.97 -6.47 13.38
CA ALA A 24 -1.54 -5.42 12.46
C ALA A 24 -2.54 -5.34 11.29
N TYR A 25 -3.39 -4.33 11.34
CA TYR A 25 -4.56 -4.17 10.49
C TYR A 25 -4.32 -3.13 9.39
N SER A 26 -4.67 -3.43 8.15
CA SER A 26 -4.47 -2.53 7.01
C SER A 26 -5.74 -2.25 6.21
N GLY A 27 -6.91 -2.81 6.60
CA GLY A 27 -8.14 -2.71 5.82
C GLY A 27 -8.16 -3.55 4.53
N GLY A 28 -7.09 -4.28 4.24
CA GLY A 28 -7.02 -5.22 3.12
C GLY A 28 -7.66 -6.58 3.47
N VAL A 29 -8.01 -7.37 2.45
CA VAL A 29 -8.76 -8.64 2.61
C VAL A 29 -8.19 -9.57 3.67
N ASP A 30 -6.86 -9.76 3.70
CA ASP A 30 -6.22 -10.70 4.65
C ASP A 30 -6.30 -10.19 6.08
N SER A 31 -6.00 -8.90 6.30
CA SER A 31 -5.99 -8.30 7.63
C SER A 31 -7.40 -8.14 8.21
N VAL A 32 -8.39 -7.86 7.36
CA VAL A 32 -9.82 -7.81 7.76
C VAL A 32 -10.29 -9.20 8.16
N PHE A 33 -10.00 -10.21 7.33
CA PHE A 33 -10.35 -11.60 7.63
C PHE A 33 -9.71 -12.06 8.94
N LEU A 34 -8.41 -11.81 9.11
CA LEU A 34 -7.68 -12.17 10.33
C LEU A 34 -8.28 -11.48 11.57
N ALA A 35 -8.50 -10.16 11.51
CA ALA A 35 -9.05 -9.40 12.63
C ALA A 35 -10.45 -9.89 13.01
N ARG A 36 -11.30 -10.18 12.01
CA ARG A 36 -12.66 -10.70 12.22
C ARG A 36 -12.65 -12.08 12.90
N VAL A 37 -11.83 -13.02 12.41
CA VAL A 37 -11.73 -14.37 12.99
C VAL A 37 -11.07 -14.34 14.37
N ALA A 38 -10.03 -13.52 14.57
CA ALA A 38 -9.40 -13.36 15.88
C ALA A 38 -10.38 -12.81 16.91
N HIS A 39 -11.19 -11.82 16.53
CA HIS A 39 -12.21 -11.28 17.44
C HIS A 39 -13.33 -12.28 17.73
N GLU A 40 -13.74 -13.07 16.74
CA GLU A 40 -14.73 -14.15 16.94
C GLU A 40 -14.26 -15.16 18.00
N VAL A 41 -12.96 -15.51 17.99
CA VAL A 41 -12.39 -16.52 18.88
C VAL A 41 -12.01 -15.95 20.26
N LEU A 42 -11.45 -14.75 20.30
CA LEU A 42 -10.83 -14.17 21.50
C LEU A 42 -11.67 -13.07 22.16
N GLY A 43 -12.70 -12.55 21.47
CA GLY A 43 -13.54 -11.44 21.96
C GLY A 43 -12.71 -10.20 22.31
N ASP A 44 -12.93 -9.67 23.50
CA ASP A 44 -12.24 -8.46 24.02
C ASP A 44 -10.72 -8.61 24.19
N ARG A 45 -10.20 -9.83 24.04
CA ARG A 45 -8.75 -10.09 24.04
C ARG A 45 -8.12 -9.96 22.64
N THR A 46 -8.84 -9.32 21.70
CA THR A 46 -8.33 -8.95 20.38
C THR A 46 -8.43 -7.44 20.20
N LEU A 47 -7.35 -6.86 19.68
CA LEU A 47 -7.31 -5.47 19.21
C LEU A 47 -6.70 -5.43 17.82
N ALA A 48 -7.35 -4.79 16.88
CA ALA A 48 -6.75 -4.44 15.60
C ALA A 48 -6.04 -3.08 15.74
N ALA A 49 -4.85 -2.93 15.13
CA ALA A 49 -4.12 -1.68 15.11
C ALA A 49 -3.80 -1.28 13.68
N ILE A 50 -4.27 -0.11 13.26
CA ILE A 50 -4.05 0.44 11.92
C ILE A 50 -3.09 1.62 11.98
N ALA A 51 -2.04 1.57 11.13
CA ALA A 51 -1.12 2.68 10.98
C ALA A 51 -1.78 3.80 10.16
N ASP A 52 -1.85 4.98 10.73
CA ASP A 52 -2.25 6.20 10.04
C ASP A 52 -1.01 6.98 9.63
N SER A 53 -0.74 7.00 8.34
CA SER A 53 0.38 7.70 7.75
C SER A 53 -0.01 8.32 6.40
N PRO A 54 0.79 9.24 5.86
CA PRO A 54 0.58 9.75 4.50
C PRO A 54 0.58 8.68 3.39
N SER A 55 1.12 7.48 3.68
CA SER A 55 1.15 6.35 2.74
C SER A 55 -0.20 5.64 2.61
N LEU A 56 -1.07 5.75 3.62
CA LEU A 56 -2.40 5.13 3.62
C LEU A 56 -3.43 6.11 3.05
N PRO A 57 -4.12 5.75 1.94
CA PRO A 57 -5.19 6.60 1.41
C PRO A 57 -6.28 6.86 2.46
N ARG A 58 -6.76 8.09 2.55
CA ARG A 58 -7.76 8.49 3.56
C ARG A 58 -9.08 7.71 3.43
N ARG A 59 -9.54 7.47 2.19
CA ARG A 59 -10.73 6.64 1.95
C ARG A 59 -10.54 5.19 2.41
N GLU A 60 -9.33 4.65 2.28
CA GLU A 60 -9.01 3.30 2.76
C GLU A 60 -9.01 3.22 4.29
N LEU A 61 -8.47 4.24 4.97
CA LEU A 61 -8.56 4.32 6.43
C LEU A 61 -10.01 4.37 6.90
N GLN A 62 -10.82 5.25 6.29
CA GLN A 62 -12.23 5.39 6.63
C GLN A 62 -12.99 4.08 6.42
N GLU A 63 -12.82 3.43 5.27
CA GLU A 63 -13.45 2.14 4.97
C GLU A 63 -13.02 1.06 5.98
N ALA A 64 -11.72 1.01 6.34
CA ALA A 64 -11.22 0.06 7.31
C ALA A 64 -11.89 0.24 8.70
N LEU A 65 -12.11 1.47 9.13
CA LEU A 65 -12.78 1.78 10.39
C LEU A 65 -14.28 1.43 10.34
N GLU A 66 -14.94 1.70 9.22
CA GLU A 66 -16.35 1.35 9.00
C GLU A 66 -16.56 -0.17 9.01
N ILE A 67 -15.67 -0.93 8.38
CA ILE A 67 -15.70 -2.40 8.43
C ILE A 67 -15.53 -2.89 9.87
N ALA A 68 -14.57 -2.35 10.61
CA ALA A 68 -14.36 -2.73 12.00
C ALA A 68 -15.60 -2.46 12.87
N ALA A 69 -16.20 -1.29 12.73
CA ALA A 69 -17.43 -0.94 13.43
C ALA A 69 -18.60 -1.86 13.06
N ARG A 70 -18.77 -2.16 11.76
CA ARG A 70 -19.83 -3.07 11.27
C ARG A 70 -19.68 -4.49 11.81
N PHE A 71 -18.46 -4.99 11.93
CA PHE A 71 -18.18 -6.36 12.37
C PHE A 71 -17.82 -6.47 13.86
N GLY A 72 -17.84 -5.34 14.57
CA GLY A 72 -17.76 -5.27 16.03
C GLY A 72 -16.37 -5.48 16.63
N PHE A 73 -15.29 -5.49 15.85
CA PHE A 73 -13.95 -5.65 16.41
C PHE A 73 -13.29 -4.29 16.70
N PRO A 74 -12.61 -4.16 17.86
CA PRO A 74 -11.99 -2.91 18.27
C PRO A 74 -10.78 -2.57 17.40
N VAL A 75 -10.64 -1.28 17.05
CA VAL A 75 -9.51 -0.77 16.27
C VAL A 75 -8.85 0.40 17.00
N ARG A 76 -7.51 0.40 17.03
CA ARG A 76 -6.70 1.53 17.44
C ARG A 76 -5.95 2.11 16.25
N ILE A 77 -6.04 3.44 16.10
CA ILE A 77 -5.24 4.18 15.11
C ILE A 77 -3.90 4.52 15.74
N LEU A 78 -2.81 4.18 15.04
CA LEU A 78 -1.44 4.51 15.43
C LEU A 78 -0.87 5.53 14.45
N GLN A 79 -0.36 6.64 14.96
CA GLN A 79 0.38 7.63 14.17
C GLN A 79 1.81 7.14 14.01
N THR A 80 2.17 6.66 12.82
CA THR A 80 3.52 6.18 12.53
C THR A 80 4.43 7.30 12.03
N ARG A 81 5.74 7.14 12.21
CA ARG A 81 6.76 8.17 11.91
C ARG A 81 7.74 7.76 10.83
N GLU A 82 7.35 6.84 9.94
CA GLU A 82 8.22 6.36 8.86
C GLU A 82 8.76 7.49 7.97
N PHE A 83 8.07 8.64 7.87
CA PHE A 83 8.54 9.81 7.14
C PHE A 83 9.67 10.58 7.83
N ALA A 84 9.94 10.30 9.10
CA ALA A 84 11.14 10.79 9.79
C ALA A 84 12.37 9.89 9.51
N ASN A 85 12.17 8.72 8.91
CA ASN A 85 13.25 7.78 8.59
C ASN A 85 13.74 8.03 7.16
N GLU A 86 14.98 8.49 7.03
CA GLU A 86 15.62 8.77 5.74
C GLU A 86 15.72 7.51 4.85
N ASN A 87 15.93 6.33 5.46
CA ASN A 87 15.95 5.07 4.72
C ASN A 87 14.59 4.75 4.08
N TYR A 88 13.49 5.15 4.71
CA TYR A 88 12.16 5.02 4.12
C TYR A 88 11.93 6.05 3.01
N THR A 89 12.23 7.33 3.29
CA THR A 89 11.95 8.43 2.36
C THR A 89 12.83 8.41 1.11
N ALA A 90 14.04 7.85 1.19
CA ALA A 90 14.91 7.59 0.04
C ALA A 90 14.33 6.58 -0.95
N ASN A 91 13.27 5.86 -0.57
CA ASN A 91 12.52 4.96 -1.43
C ASN A 91 13.36 3.83 -2.09
N PRO A 92 14.15 3.09 -1.33
CA PRO A 92 14.87 1.96 -1.88
C PRO A 92 13.92 0.80 -2.23
N ALA A 93 14.40 -0.19 -2.99
CA ALA A 93 13.62 -1.37 -3.34
C ALA A 93 13.09 -2.14 -2.12
N ASN A 94 13.82 -2.11 -1.01
CA ASN A 94 13.41 -2.71 0.27
C ASN A 94 12.64 -1.75 1.20
N ARG A 95 12.09 -0.62 0.71
CA ARG A 95 11.33 0.36 1.52
C ARG A 95 10.29 -0.29 2.43
N CYS A 96 9.63 -1.37 1.97
CA CYS A 96 8.62 -2.07 2.76
C CYS A 96 9.17 -2.68 4.05
N TYR A 97 10.48 -2.98 4.13
CA TYR A 97 11.14 -3.38 5.36
C TYR A 97 11.08 -2.24 6.39
N PHE A 98 11.53 -1.04 6.02
CA PHE A 98 11.55 0.11 6.94
C PHE A 98 10.14 0.50 7.42
N CYS A 99 9.14 0.47 6.52
CA CYS A 99 7.74 0.72 6.87
C CYS A 99 7.20 -0.30 7.89
N LYS A 100 7.49 -1.60 7.68
CA LYS A 100 7.04 -2.65 8.59
C LYS A 100 7.81 -2.64 9.91
N HIS A 101 9.10 -2.36 9.86
CA HIS A 101 9.94 -2.23 11.04
C HIS A 101 9.38 -1.13 11.97
N GLU A 102 9.13 0.07 11.45
CA GLU A 102 8.52 1.18 12.20
C GLU A 102 7.17 0.77 12.82
N LEU A 103 6.29 0.16 12.02
CA LEU A 103 5.00 -0.33 12.53
C LEU A 103 5.19 -1.30 13.71
N PHE A 104 6.10 -2.26 13.62
CA PHE A 104 6.29 -3.24 14.69
C PHE A 104 6.99 -2.65 15.90
N GLU A 105 7.85 -1.65 15.72
CA GLU A 105 8.39 -0.85 16.83
C GLU A 105 7.28 -0.15 17.63
N ASP A 106 6.27 0.39 16.97
CA ASP A 106 5.12 1.04 17.62
C ASP A 106 4.14 0.01 18.23
N LEU A 107 3.97 -1.17 17.62
CA LEU A 107 3.08 -2.21 18.14
C LEU A 107 3.61 -2.92 19.39
N ARG A 108 4.94 -3.08 19.52
CA ARG A 108 5.52 -3.78 20.69
C ARG A 108 5.21 -3.10 22.04
N PRO A 109 5.43 -1.80 22.25
CA PRO A 109 5.07 -1.14 23.50
C PRO A 109 3.56 -1.19 23.76
N LEU A 110 2.72 -1.06 22.73
CA LEU A 110 1.27 -1.21 22.85
C LEU A 110 0.91 -2.63 23.34
N ALA A 111 1.46 -3.67 22.72
CA ALA A 111 1.22 -5.05 23.09
C ALA A 111 1.63 -5.32 24.56
N ARG A 112 2.78 -4.78 24.99
CA ARG A 112 3.25 -4.90 26.38
C ARG A 112 2.34 -4.18 27.37
N ALA A 113 1.96 -2.95 27.07
CA ALA A 113 1.13 -2.12 27.95
C ALA A 113 -0.26 -2.73 28.17
N GLU A 114 -0.86 -3.30 27.12
CA GLU A 114 -2.19 -3.89 27.16
C GLU A 114 -2.17 -5.42 27.32
N LYS A 115 -0.97 -6.00 27.55
CA LYS A 115 -0.75 -7.43 27.85
C LYS A 115 -1.25 -8.38 26.77
N PHE A 116 -1.12 -7.97 25.49
CA PHE A 116 -1.32 -8.89 24.38
C PHE A 116 -0.17 -9.90 24.29
N ALA A 117 -0.51 -11.19 24.25
CA ALA A 117 0.47 -12.27 24.22
C ALA A 117 1.14 -12.40 22.84
N VAL A 118 0.40 -12.07 21.76
CA VAL A 118 0.87 -12.24 20.38
C VAL A 118 0.56 -10.99 19.56
N ILE A 119 1.52 -10.60 18.70
CA ILE A 119 1.28 -9.68 17.58
C ILE A 119 1.17 -10.53 16.31
N ALA A 120 0.12 -10.33 15.52
CA ALA A 120 -0.13 -11.07 14.28
C ALA A 120 -0.36 -10.13 13.09
N TYR A 121 -0.07 -10.61 11.88
CA TYR A 121 -0.34 -9.86 10.65
C TYR A 121 -0.87 -10.78 9.52
N GLY A 122 -1.48 -10.17 8.49
CA GLY A 122 -2.21 -10.87 7.45
C GLY A 122 -1.33 -11.36 6.29
N GLU A 123 -0.22 -12.04 6.53
CA GLU A 123 0.50 -12.77 5.48
C GLU A 123 -0.17 -14.12 5.24
N ASN A 124 -0.34 -14.50 3.98
CA ASN A 124 -1.01 -15.74 3.57
C ASN A 124 -0.07 -16.70 2.80
N ALA A 125 -0.51 -17.92 2.54
CA ALA A 125 0.31 -18.95 1.89
C ALA A 125 0.66 -18.64 0.42
N SER A 126 -0.13 -17.82 -0.29
CA SER A 126 0.18 -17.40 -1.66
C SER A 126 1.30 -16.36 -1.72
N ASP A 127 1.71 -15.80 -0.60
CA ASP A 127 2.76 -14.80 -0.52
C ASP A 127 4.18 -15.42 -0.51
N THR A 128 4.27 -16.73 -0.58
CA THR A 128 5.52 -17.49 -0.65
C THR A 128 6.15 -17.35 -2.05
N GLY A 129 7.43 -16.93 -2.11
CA GLY A 129 8.17 -16.78 -3.37
C GLY A 129 8.29 -15.36 -3.90
N ASP A 130 7.49 -14.41 -3.43
CA ASP A 130 7.64 -12.99 -3.75
C ASP A 130 8.78 -12.36 -2.93
N PHE A 131 9.52 -11.40 -3.52
CA PHE A 131 10.43 -10.54 -2.77
C PHE A 131 9.63 -9.64 -1.82
N ARG A 132 9.62 -10.00 -0.53
CA ARG A 132 8.85 -9.31 0.51
C ARG A 132 9.72 -8.83 1.67
N PRO A 133 10.40 -7.69 1.49
CA PRO A 133 11.26 -7.12 2.54
C PRO A 133 10.54 -6.95 3.89
N GLY A 134 9.22 -6.69 3.87
CA GLY A 134 8.43 -6.56 5.09
C GLY A 134 8.30 -7.85 5.93
N ALA A 135 8.49 -9.03 5.34
CA ALA A 135 8.48 -10.30 6.08
C ALA A 135 9.74 -10.45 6.94
N LEU A 136 10.87 -9.87 6.53
CA LEU A 136 12.10 -9.83 7.34
C LEU A 136 11.86 -9.07 8.64
N ALA A 137 11.26 -7.88 8.56
CA ALA A 137 10.89 -7.13 9.75
C ALA A 137 9.95 -7.92 10.65
N ALA A 138 8.94 -8.60 10.11
CA ALA A 138 8.03 -9.42 10.90
C ALA A 138 8.77 -10.55 11.67
N ALA A 139 9.75 -11.18 11.04
CA ALA A 139 10.57 -12.21 11.67
C ALA A 139 11.43 -11.64 12.81
N GLU A 140 12.08 -10.48 12.62
CA GLU A 140 12.89 -9.82 13.64
C GLU A 140 12.08 -9.46 14.90
N PHE A 141 10.83 -9.05 14.70
CA PHE A 141 9.92 -8.70 15.78
C PHE A 141 9.10 -9.89 16.31
N GLN A 142 9.32 -11.11 15.78
CA GLN A 142 8.60 -12.33 16.14
C GLN A 142 7.08 -12.19 15.96
N VAL A 143 6.65 -11.42 14.95
CA VAL A 143 5.24 -11.25 14.60
C VAL A 143 4.74 -12.50 13.88
N ARG A 144 3.59 -13.03 14.33
CA ARG A 144 3.01 -14.26 13.78
C ARG A 144 2.23 -14.02 12.51
N ALA A 145 2.22 -15.01 11.63
CA ALA A 145 1.47 -15.00 10.37
C ALA A 145 0.46 -16.17 10.33
N PRO A 146 -0.61 -16.15 11.16
CA PRO A 146 -1.47 -17.32 11.39
C PRO A 146 -2.16 -17.81 10.11
N LEU A 147 -2.48 -16.92 9.15
CA LEU A 147 -3.08 -17.34 7.87
C LEU A 147 -2.10 -18.20 7.07
N LYS A 148 -0.82 -17.82 7.05
CA LYS A 148 0.26 -18.59 6.39
C LYS A 148 0.57 -19.87 7.15
N GLU A 149 0.56 -19.84 8.48
CA GLU A 149 0.83 -20.99 9.34
C GLU A 149 -0.15 -22.14 9.13
N VAL A 150 -1.45 -21.82 8.89
CA VAL A 150 -2.47 -22.81 8.56
C VAL A 150 -2.60 -23.08 7.05
N GLY A 151 -1.73 -22.49 6.24
CA GLY A 151 -1.68 -22.70 4.80
C GLY A 151 -2.87 -22.10 4.01
N LEU A 152 -3.54 -21.07 4.55
CA LEU A 152 -4.60 -20.37 3.83
C LEU A 152 -4.03 -19.55 2.66
N THR A 153 -4.53 -19.85 1.46
CA THR A 153 -4.21 -19.13 0.24
C THR A 153 -5.09 -17.88 0.07
N LYS A 154 -4.67 -16.95 -0.79
CA LYS A 154 -5.44 -15.75 -1.12
C LYS A 154 -6.84 -16.07 -1.65
N ALA A 155 -6.98 -17.11 -2.46
CA ALA A 155 -8.26 -17.54 -3.02
C ALA A 155 -9.19 -18.06 -1.92
N GLU A 156 -8.69 -18.91 -1.03
CA GLU A 156 -9.46 -19.45 0.11
C GLU A 156 -9.87 -18.33 1.09
N ILE A 157 -8.99 -17.36 1.35
CA ILE A 157 -9.33 -16.20 2.21
C ILE A 157 -10.46 -15.37 1.59
N ARG A 158 -10.47 -15.17 0.27
CA ARG A 158 -11.56 -14.46 -0.41
C ARG A 158 -12.88 -15.23 -0.33
N GLU A 159 -12.84 -16.54 -0.57
CA GLU A 159 -14.01 -17.41 -0.44
C GLU A 159 -14.59 -17.34 0.98
N LEU A 160 -13.76 -17.54 2.00
CA LEU A 160 -14.16 -17.48 3.40
C LEU A 160 -14.63 -16.08 3.81
N SER A 161 -13.99 -15.02 3.29
CA SER A 161 -14.43 -13.63 3.50
C SER A 161 -15.84 -13.39 2.95
N ALA A 162 -16.15 -13.94 1.76
CA ALA A 162 -17.51 -13.86 1.19
C ALA A 162 -18.53 -14.62 2.03
N GLN A 163 -18.17 -15.82 2.51
CA GLN A 163 -19.04 -16.61 3.41
C GLN A 163 -19.31 -15.87 4.73
N LEU A 164 -18.34 -15.13 5.26
CA LEU A 164 -18.50 -14.29 6.47
C LEU A 164 -19.17 -12.93 6.19
N GLY A 165 -19.55 -12.64 4.94
CA GLY A 165 -20.18 -11.39 4.52
C GLY A 165 -19.24 -10.17 4.58
N LEU A 166 -17.91 -10.38 4.55
CA LEU A 166 -16.92 -9.31 4.58
C LEU A 166 -16.89 -8.58 3.23
N PRO A 167 -17.03 -7.25 3.20
CA PRO A 167 -17.08 -6.48 1.94
C PRO A 167 -15.74 -6.46 1.20
N THR A 168 -14.67 -6.91 1.86
CA THR A 168 -13.34 -6.99 1.28
C THR A 168 -13.09 -8.24 0.44
N ALA A 169 -14.05 -9.18 0.37
CA ALA A 169 -13.91 -10.42 -0.39
C ALA A 169 -13.46 -10.18 -1.86
N ASP A 170 -14.08 -9.19 -2.53
CA ASP A 170 -13.79 -8.81 -3.91
C ASP A 170 -12.90 -7.56 -4.04
N LYS A 171 -12.39 -7.06 -2.90
CA LYS A 171 -11.55 -5.86 -2.91
C LYS A 171 -10.27 -6.11 -3.69
N PRO A 172 -9.91 -5.24 -4.67
CA PRO A 172 -8.64 -5.31 -5.37
C PRO A 172 -7.45 -5.25 -4.41
N GLN A 173 -6.31 -5.80 -4.81
CA GLN A 173 -5.10 -5.68 -3.99
C GLN A 173 -4.65 -4.23 -3.97
N MET A 174 -4.65 -3.63 -2.77
CA MET A 174 -4.21 -2.26 -2.56
C MET A 174 -2.77 -2.24 -2.06
N ALA A 175 -1.93 -1.49 -2.77
CA ALA A 175 -0.61 -1.14 -2.29
C ALA A 175 -0.64 0.29 -1.72
N CYS A 176 0.27 0.63 -0.80
CA CYS A 176 0.38 1.97 -0.23
C CYS A 176 0.69 3.03 -1.30
N LEU A 177 0.33 4.29 -1.08
CA LEU A 177 0.57 5.39 -2.03
C LEU A 177 2.05 5.53 -2.41
N SER A 178 2.96 5.23 -1.49
CA SER A 178 4.40 5.29 -1.76
C SER A 178 4.85 4.37 -2.90
N SER A 179 4.10 3.31 -3.21
CA SER A 179 4.39 2.43 -4.35
C SER A 179 4.19 3.10 -5.71
N ARG A 180 3.60 4.30 -5.76
CA ARG A 180 3.38 5.08 -6.97
C ARG A 180 4.56 5.98 -7.32
N VAL A 181 5.52 6.10 -6.40
CA VAL A 181 6.76 6.84 -6.62
C VAL A 181 7.84 5.84 -7.08
N PRO A 182 8.56 6.10 -8.18
CA PRO A 182 9.64 5.22 -8.65
C PRO A 182 10.71 5.02 -7.58
N TYR A 183 11.31 3.82 -7.54
CA TYR A 183 12.41 3.56 -6.62
C TYR A 183 13.57 4.54 -6.85
N GLY A 184 14.17 5.00 -5.75
CA GLY A 184 15.23 6.00 -5.75
C GLY A 184 14.76 7.45 -5.85
N GLU A 185 13.48 7.70 -6.15
CA GLU A 185 12.89 9.04 -6.02
C GLU A 185 12.36 9.23 -4.59
N THR A 186 12.69 10.35 -3.97
CA THR A 186 12.27 10.66 -2.59
C THR A 186 10.75 10.66 -2.46
N VAL A 187 10.24 9.90 -1.49
CA VAL A 187 8.82 9.91 -1.10
C VAL A 187 8.57 11.05 -0.13
N THR A 188 7.61 11.90 -0.44
CA THR A 188 7.20 13.00 0.43
C THR A 188 5.69 13.01 0.64
N PRO A 189 5.19 13.52 1.80
CA PRO A 189 3.75 13.65 2.02
C PRO A 189 3.04 14.50 0.94
N ALA A 190 3.74 15.48 0.34
CA ALA A 190 3.20 16.31 -0.73
C ALA A 190 2.94 15.48 -1.99
N LYS A 191 3.92 14.68 -2.44
CA LYS A 191 3.75 13.76 -3.59
C LYS A 191 2.61 12.78 -3.36
N LEU A 192 2.51 12.21 -2.15
CA LEU A 192 1.47 11.25 -1.84
C LEU A 192 0.07 11.86 -1.84
N ARG A 193 -0.08 13.09 -1.37
CA ARG A 193 -1.36 13.82 -1.49
C ARG A 193 -1.76 14.07 -2.94
N MET A 194 -0.80 14.45 -3.81
CA MET A 194 -1.08 14.62 -5.24
C MET A 194 -1.53 13.31 -5.89
N ILE A 195 -0.86 12.20 -5.57
CA ILE A 195 -1.20 10.86 -6.06
C ILE A 195 -2.60 10.47 -5.59
N GLU A 196 -2.89 10.62 -4.30
CA GLU A 196 -4.18 10.29 -3.71
C GLU A 196 -5.33 11.06 -4.38
N GLN A 197 -5.19 12.38 -4.51
CA GLN A 197 -6.18 13.22 -5.16
C GLN A 197 -6.41 12.83 -6.62
N ALA A 198 -5.33 12.53 -7.35
CA ALA A 198 -5.42 12.09 -8.74
C ALA A 198 -6.12 10.72 -8.88
N GLU A 199 -5.81 9.76 -8.00
CA GLU A 199 -6.53 8.47 -7.97
C GLU A 199 -8.01 8.65 -7.59
N TYR A 200 -8.35 9.60 -6.72
CA TYR A 200 -9.75 9.92 -6.38
C TYR A 200 -10.52 10.48 -7.56
N VAL A 201 -9.94 11.41 -8.32
CA VAL A 201 -10.56 11.93 -9.56
C VAL A 201 -10.97 10.79 -10.50
N LEU A 202 -10.07 9.84 -10.72
CA LEU A 202 -10.33 8.70 -11.60
C LEU A 202 -11.39 7.76 -11.02
N ARG A 203 -11.34 7.45 -9.73
CA ARG A 203 -12.31 6.60 -9.06
C ARG A 203 -13.71 7.22 -9.03
N ASP A 204 -13.81 8.53 -8.80
CA ASP A 204 -15.07 9.26 -8.80
C ASP A 204 -15.70 9.33 -10.23
N LEU A 205 -14.88 9.18 -11.28
CA LEU A 205 -15.32 9.00 -12.67
C LEU A 205 -15.71 7.54 -13.01
N GLY A 206 -15.65 6.61 -12.02
CA GLY A 206 -16.10 5.23 -12.14
C GLY A 206 -15.03 4.20 -12.50
N PHE A 207 -13.74 4.57 -12.54
CA PHE A 207 -12.64 3.62 -12.74
C PHE A 207 -12.31 2.88 -11.45
N ARG A 208 -12.08 1.57 -11.51
CA ARG A 208 -11.87 0.69 -10.33
C ARG A 208 -10.40 0.40 -10.07
N ASP A 209 -9.69 -0.11 -11.07
CA ASP A 209 -8.27 -0.48 -10.96
C ASP A 209 -7.37 0.66 -11.44
N VAL A 210 -7.18 1.65 -10.57
CA VAL A 210 -6.47 2.88 -10.87
C VAL A 210 -5.13 2.93 -10.14
N ARG A 211 -4.08 3.34 -10.86
CA ARG A 211 -2.81 3.80 -10.28
C ARG A 211 -2.35 5.06 -10.99
N VAL A 212 -1.97 6.07 -10.23
CA VAL A 212 -1.33 7.27 -10.77
C VAL A 212 0.12 7.30 -10.29
N ARG A 213 1.06 6.97 -11.19
CA ARG A 213 2.50 7.04 -10.90
C ARG A 213 2.96 8.47 -10.99
N HIS A 214 3.70 8.90 -9.97
CA HIS A 214 4.25 10.23 -9.88
C HIS A 214 5.72 10.21 -10.31
N HIS A 215 6.04 10.94 -11.37
CA HIS A 215 7.41 11.09 -11.86
C HIS A 215 7.82 12.54 -11.78
N GLU A 216 9.09 12.80 -11.50
CA GLU A 216 9.71 14.11 -11.59
C GLU A 216 10.51 14.21 -12.88
N MET A 217 10.02 15.03 -13.81
CA MET A 217 10.78 15.34 -15.01
C MET A 217 11.80 16.42 -14.68
N ARG A 218 13.08 16.08 -14.85
CA ARG A 218 14.14 17.07 -14.84
C ARG A 218 14.13 17.78 -16.18
N SER A 219 14.01 19.11 -16.21
CA SER A 219 14.29 19.87 -17.42
C SER A 219 15.73 19.56 -17.84
N PRO A 220 15.99 19.11 -19.08
CA PRO A 220 17.34 19.05 -19.56
C PRO A 220 17.92 20.46 -19.41
N GLU A 221 19.11 20.55 -18.83
CA GLU A 221 19.89 21.78 -18.90
C GLU A 221 20.11 22.05 -20.38
N PHE A 222 19.37 22.95 -20.98
CA PHE A 222 19.80 23.61 -22.19
C PHE A 222 20.97 24.51 -21.78
N GLY A 223 22.11 23.87 -21.60
CA GLY A 223 23.37 24.56 -21.48
C GLY A 223 23.63 25.27 -22.81
N VAL A 224 23.07 26.45 -23.00
CA VAL A 224 23.65 27.43 -23.91
C VAL A 224 24.97 27.78 -23.25
N ARG A 225 26.05 27.10 -23.66
CA ARG A 225 27.41 27.55 -23.41
C ARG A 225 27.57 28.87 -24.17
N ASN A 226 27.17 29.92 -23.52
CA ASN A 226 27.52 31.26 -23.94
C ASN A 226 28.91 31.52 -23.37
N GLU A 227 29.97 31.25 -24.17
CA GLU A 227 31.38 31.41 -23.78
C GLU A 227 31.76 32.85 -23.39
N ASN A 228 30.81 33.81 -23.42
CA ASN A 228 31.07 35.23 -23.22
C ASN A 228 30.31 35.86 -22.04
N VAL A 229 29.85 35.12 -21.04
CA VAL A 229 29.29 35.74 -19.83
C VAL A 229 30.22 35.49 -18.67
N ALA A 230 30.80 36.60 -18.19
CA ALA A 230 31.72 36.65 -17.07
C ALA A 230 31.19 35.89 -15.84
N ALA A 231 32.09 35.22 -15.13
CA ALA A 231 31.92 34.33 -13.99
C ALA A 231 31.40 35.05 -12.72
N ASN A 232 30.21 35.64 -12.75
CA ASN A 232 29.61 36.22 -11.55
C ASN A 232 28.06 36.25 -11.62
N SER A 233 27.40 35.12 -11.86
CA SER A 233 25.97 35.00 -11.50
C SER A 233 25.74 33.75 -10.66
N THR A 234 25.72 33.93 -9.36
CA THR A 234 25.34 32.92 -8.34
C THR A 234 23.82 32.73 -8.24
N LEU A 235 23.09 32.94 -9.32
CA LEU A 235 21.66 32.61 -9.42
C LEU A 235 21.47 31.24 -10.08
N ARG A 236 21.87 30.17 -9.38
CA ARG A 236 21.29 28.85 -9.62
C ARG A 236 19.86 28.88 -9.09
N THR A 237 18.89 29.18 -9.92
CA THR A 237 17.51 28.81 -9.62
C THR A 237 17.47 27.28 -9.49
N PRO A 238 17.03 26.72 -8.35
CA PRO A 238 16.84 25.27 -8.28
C PRO A 238 15.90 24.88 -9.40
N HIS A 239 16.35 23.97 -10.29
CA HIS A 239 15.52 23.43 -11.36
C HIS A 239 14.29 22.82 -10.69
N SER A 240 13.13 23.45 -10.84
CA SER A 240 11.87 22.89 -10.35
C SER A 240 11.57 21.66 -11.20
N ALA A 241 11.68 20.49 -10.59
CA ALA A 241 11.24 19.27 -11.24
C ALA A 241 9.75 19.40 -11.56
N LEU A 242 9.37 19.12 -12.80
CA LEU A 242 7.97 19.18 -13.24
C LEU A 242 7.29 17.84 -12.94
N PRO A 243 6.24 17.81 -12.11
CA PRO A 243 5.55 16.56 -11.80
C PRO A 243 4.75 16.07 -13.02
N LEU A 244 4.94 14.79 -13.35
CA LEU A 244 4.20 14.06 -14.37
C LEU A 244 3.36 12.97 -13.74
N ALA A 245 2.08 12.93 -14.07
CA ALA A 245 1.18 11.82 -13.76
C ALA A 245 1.19 10.80 -14.91
N ARG A 246 1.56 9.54 -14.62
CA ARG A 246 1.36 8.41 -15.51
C ARG A 246 0.21 7.55 -14.98
N ILE A 247 -0.92 7.61 -15.67
CA ILE A 247 -2.14 6.90 -15.33
C ILE A 247 -2.04 5.45 -15.80
N GLU A 248 -2.27 4.51 -14.91
CA GLU A 248 -2.44 3.09 -15.21
C GLU A 248 -3.87 2.68 -14.83
N LEU A 249 -4.62 2.16 -15.78
CA LEU A 249 -5.98 1.61 -15.61
C LEU A 249 -5.98 0.13 -15.98
N ALA A 250 -6.98 -0.63 -15.52
CA ALA A 250 -7.21 -1.95 -16.08
C ALA A 250 -7.36 -1.84 -17.61
N PRO A 251 -6.76 -2.75 -18.41
CA PRO A 251 -6.84 -2.66 -19.88
C PRO A 251 -8.26 -2.55 -20.41
N VAL A 252 -9.23 -3.19 -19.76
CA VAL A 252 -10.65 -3.12 -20.12
C VAL A 252 -11.31 -1.76 -19.83
N GLU A 253 -10.69 -0.94 -18.99
CA GLU A 253 -11.17 0.39 -18.61
C GLU A 253 -10.58 1.51 -19.50
N ILE A 254 -9.48 1.24 -20.21
CA ILE A 254 -8.84 2.23 -21.09
C ILE A 254 -9.81 2.80 -22.14
N PRO A 255 -10.61 1.98 -22.86
CA PRO A 255 -11.58 2.50 -23.82
C PRO A 255 -12.63 3.44 -23.17
N LEU A 256 -12.98 3.22 -21.90
CA LEU A 256 -13.93 4.06 -21.17
C LEU A 256 -13.34 5.44 -20.86
N LEU A 257 -12.03 5.53 -20.65
CA LEU A 257 -11.33 6.81 -20.50
C LEU A 257 -11.30 7.61 -21.80
N LEU A 258 -11.10 6.90 -22.93
CA LEU A 258 -11.03 7.53 -24.26
C LEU A 258 -12.41 8.02 -24.77
N ALA A 259 -13.50 7.49 -24.18
CA ALA A 259 -14.85 7.85 -24.56
C ALA A 259 -15.39 9.08 -23.77
N ASN A 260 -16.40 9.76 -24.35
CA ASN A 260 -17.25 10.72 -23.65
C ASN A 260 -16.56 11.93 -23.00
N GLY A 261 -15.44 12.41 -23.56
CA GLY A 261 -14.76 13.61 -23.08
C GLY A 261 -14.00 13.46 -21.76
N LYS A 262 -13.96 12.26 -21.17
CA LYS A 262 -13.30 12.01 -19.89
C LYS A 262 -11.81 12.38 -19.88
N LEU A 263 -11.12 12.27 -21.05
CA LEU A 263 -9.71 12.67 -21.18
C LEU A 263 -9.48 14.13 -20.80
N ALA A 264 -10.30 15.04 -21.31
CA ALA A 264 -10.18 16.47 -21.02
C ALA A 264 -10.41 16.74 -19.54
N THR A 265 -11.48 16.16 -18.98
CA THR A 265 -11.81 16.29 -17.55
C THR A 265 -10.68 15.80 -16.67
N VAL A 266 -10.13 14.61 -16.93
CA VAL A 266 -9.02 14.06 -16.15
C VAL A 266 -7.78 14.93 -16.27
N ALA A 267 -7.43 15.39 -17.48
CA ALA A 267 -6.27 16.25 -17.69
C ALA A 267 -6.40 17.58 -16.93
N GLU A 268 -7.57 18.20 -16.96
CA GLU A 268 -7.84 19.46 -16.24
C GLU A 268 -7.78 19.29 -14.73
N GLU A 269 -8.43 18.26 -14.19
CA GLU A 269 -8.44 18.01 -12.74
C GLU A 269 -7.04 17.67 -12.22
N LEU A 270 -6.27 16.83 -12.93
CA LEU A 270 -4.92 16.52 -12.51
C LEU A 270 -3.97 17.73 -12.60
N LYS A 271 -4.17 18.62 -13.56
CA LYS A 271 -3.44 19.90 -13.62
C LYS A 271 -3.78 20.83 -12.45
N LYS A 272 -5.05 20.87 -12.00
CA LYS A 272 -5.45 21.63 -10.80
C LYS A 272 -4.77 21.10 -9.53
N ILE A 273 -4.51 19.79 -9.47
CA ILE A 273 -3.75 19.15 -8.37
C ILE A 273 -2.28 19.58 -8.38
N GLY A 274 -1.74 19.99 -9.54
CA GLY A 274 -0.37 20.46 -9.70
C GLY A 274 0.49 19.65 -10.65
N TYR A 275 -0.07 18.67 -11.37
CA TYR A 275 0.67 17.95 -12.41
C TYR A 275 0.89 18.83 -13.65
N ALA A 276 2.15 18.94 -14.08
CA ALA A 276 2.50 19.66 -15.31
C ALA A 276 2.09 18.86 -16.56
N HIS A 277 2.25 17.54 -16.48
CA HIS A 277 1.92 16.63 -17.57
C HIS A 277 1.09 15.44 -17.07
N VAL A 278 0.15 15.01 -17.90
CA VAL A 278 -0.71 13.87 -17.65
C VAL A 278 -0.59 12.90 -18.82
N THR A 279 -0.21 11.67 -18.55
CA THR A 279 0.00 10.62 -19.56
C THR A 279 -0.78 9.36 -19.19
N LEU A 280 -1.08 8.55 -20.20
CA LEU A 280 -1.69 7.23 -20.04
C LEU A 280 -0.65 6.16 -20.38
N ASP A 281 -0.50 5.16 -19.50
CA ASP A 281 0.26 3.96 -19.80
C ASP A 281 -0.58 3.06 -20.73
N LEU A 282 -0.11 2.85 -21.96
CA LEU A 282 -0.83 2.07 -22.96
C LEU A 282 -0.91 0.58 -22.64
N GLN A 283 -0.03 0.08 -21.76
CA GLN A 283 -0.07 -1.31 -21.30
C GLN A 283 -1.06 -1.51 -20.14
N GLY A 284 -1.52 -0.40 -19.56
CA GLY A 284 -2.43 -0.41 -18.42
C GLY A 284 -1.78 -0.88 -17.12
N TYR A 285 -2.62 -1.12 -16.11
CA TYR A 285 -2.17 -1.59 -14.82
C TYR A 285 -1.70 -3.04 -14.87
N ARG A 286 -0.47 -3.28 -14.44
CA ARG A 286 0.11 -4.61 -14.25
C ARG A 286 0.68 -4.75 -12.84
N ARG A 287 0.33 -5.85 -12.18
CA ARG A 287 0.88 -6.15 -10.85
C ARG A 287 2.40 -6.27 -10.95
N GLY A 288 3.12 -5.55 -10.09
CA GLY A 288 4.59 -5.61 -10.04
C GLY A 288 5.32 -4.77 -11.07
N SER A 289 4.63 -3.97 -11.92
CA SER A 289 5.26 -3.13 -12.94
C SER A 289 6.36 -2.20 -12.42
N THR A 290 6.29 -1.79 -11.16
CA THR A 290 7.34 -0.99 -10.49
C THR A 290 8.66 -1.78 -10.33
N ASN A 291 8.60 -3.11 -10.30
CA ASN A 291 9.78 -3.97 -10.12
C ASN A 291 10.44 -4.35 -11.46
N GLU A 292 9.79 -4.13 -12.61
CA GLU A 292 10.33 -4.46 -13.93
C GLU A 292 11.70 -3.78 -14.19
N GLY A 293 11.89 -2.57 -13.67
CA GLY A 293 13.17 -1.86 -13.75
C GLY A 293 14.30 -2.41 -12.87
N LEU A 294 13.98 -3.18 -11.82
CA LEU A 294 14.99 -3.77 -10.93
C LEU A 294 15.67 -4.99 -11.54
N SER A 295 14.95 -5.78 -12.34
CA SER A 295 15.47 -6.98 -13.00
C SER A 295 16.50 -6.65 -14.09
N VAL A 296 16.39 -5.51 -14.74
CA VAL A 296 17.34 -5.04 -15.77
C VAL A 296 18.67 -4.59 -15.15
N ALA A 297 18.64 -4.04 -13.94
CA ALA A 297 19.85 -3.56 -13.24
C ALA A 297 20.66 -4.70 -12.59
N SER A 298 20.06 -5.87 -12.34
CA SER A 298 20.73 -7.00 -11.67
C SER A 298 21.30 -8.05 -12.62
N GLY A 299 21.17 -7.89 -13.94
CA GLY A 299 21.84 -8.75 -14.94
C GLY A 299 21.40 -10.23 -14.96
N ASN A 300 20.24 -10.55 -14.36
CA ASN A 300 19.70 -11.91 -14.39
C ASN A 300 18.63 -12.00 -15.49
N PRO A 301 18.83 -12.83 -16.54
CA PRO A 301 17.77 -13.10 -17.52
C PRO A 301 16.63 -13.86 -16.85
N ALA A 302 15.42 -13.52 -17.27
CA ALA A 302 14.14 -14.12 -16.84
C ALA A 302 14.09 -15.64 -17.09
#